data_f624f96451ad9a6b6cae95aa8ad5eb38
#
_entry.id   f624f96451ad9a6b6cae95aa8ad5eb38
#
_cell.length_a   1.000
_cell.length_b   1.000
_cell.length_c   1.000
_cell.angle_alpha   90.00
_cell.angle_beta   90.00
_cell.angle_gamma   90.00
#
_symmetry.space_group_name_H-M   'P 1'
#
loop_
_entity.id
_entity.type
_entity.pdbx_description
1 polymer ?
#
loop_
_entity_poly.entity_id
_entity_poly.type
_entity_poly.pdbx_seq_one_letter_code
_entity_poly.pdbx_strand_id
1 'polypeptide(L)'
;MTAFQDFAGHLDVEAIRADFPALARKVRNDKPLIYLDSGATSQKPVQVLDAERGFYERHNSAAHRGTHLLGEEATDVYEGARAKVAAFLNADPGEVVFTKNATEAINLVAYAMSNASVGGARPGESGRFQVGPGDEILITEMEHHANLVPWQQLCERTGATLRWLNITPEGRLDLDHLDRMITGRTKIVAVTHQSNVAGTIPPVAEIARAAHEKGALVLADAAQSVPHQPVDVAALGVDFLAFSAHKMLGPYGIGVLFGRAELLEAMPPFLTGGSMIEVVRMEGSTFLPPPQRFEPGVPAVAEAAGLAAAVDYLAGLGMGNVAAHEESLTAHALDALREINGVRILGPDTTKDRGGAVAFEVEGVHPHDVGQVLDELGIAVRTGHHCAWPLHRALGVQASTRATFYVYNTHDEVDALADGIRYAQRFFGARQ
;
A
#
# COMPACT_ATOMS: atom_id res chain seq x y z
N MET A 1 -24.46 6.14 14.85
CA MET A 1 -23.90 7.41 14.34
C MET A 1 -22.53 7.54 14.94
N THR A 2 -21.49 7.49 14.13
CA THR A 2 -20.11 7.68 14.60
C THR A 2 -19.89 9.15 14.94
N ALA A 3 -19.10 9.42 15.97
CA ALA A 3 -18.85 10.78 16.49
C ALA A 3 -18.13 11.73 15.51
N PHE A 4 -17.82 11.26 14.31
CA PHE A 4 -17.01 11.94 13.30
C PHE A 4 -17.78 12.32 12.02
N GLN A 5 -19.11 12.16 11.99
CA GLN A 5 -19.93 12.52 10.84
C GLN A 5 -20.85 13.69 11.20
N ASP A 6 -20.89 14.69 10.34
CA ASP A 6 -21.95 15.68 10.37
C ASP A 6 -23.27 15.10 9.81
N PHE A 7 -24.37 15.84 9.93
CA PHE A 7 -25.69 15.41 9.48
C PHE A 7 -25.80 15.23 7.94
N ALA A 8 -24.78 15.65 7.18
CA ALA A 8 -24.70 15.52 5.72
C ALA A 8 -23.80 14.37 5.26
N GLY A 9 -23.18 13.61 6.20
CA GLY A 9 -22.27 12.50 5.88
C GLY A 9 -20.84 12.95 5.55
N HIS A 10 -20.49 14.22 5.74
CA HIS A 10 -19.13 14.73 5.61
C HIS A 10 -18.30 14.42 6.88
N LEU A 11 -16.97 14.30 6.70
CA LEU A 11 -16.05 14.14 7.82
C LEU A 11 -15.90 15.48 8.58
N ASP A 12 -15.99 15.42 9.90
CA ASP A 12 -15.56 16.51 10.79
C ASP A 12 -14.02 16.49 10.89
N VAL A 13 -13.37 17.18 9.95
CA VAL A 13 -11.91 17.18 9.83
C VAL A 13 -11.24 17.79 11.05
N GLU A 14 -11.82 18.79 11.70
CA GLU A 14 -11.25 19.40 12.92
C GLU A 14 -11.25 18.42 14.08
N ALA A 15 -12.37 17.72 14.29
CA ALA A 15 -12.46 16.68 15.31
C ALA A 15 -11.49 15.52 15.02
N ILE A 16 -11.35 15.11 13.74
CA ILE A 16 -10.37 14.10 13.33
C ILE A 16 -8.95 14.58 13.64
N ARG A 17 -8.58 15.80 13.26
CA ARG A 17 -7.22 16.34 13.47
C ARG A 17 -6.82 16.37 14.95
N ALA A 18 -7.78 16.58 15.87
CA ALA A 18 -7.53 16.58 17.31
C ALA A 18 -7.03 15.22 17.84
N ASP A 19 -7.33 14.12 17.12
CA ASP A 19 -6.84 12.78 17.46
C ASP A 19 -5.37 12.55 17.06
N PHE A 20 -4.75 13.43 16.27
CA PHE A 20 -3.39 13.27 15.74
C PHE A 20 -2.38 14.20 16.41
N PRO A 21 -1.71 13.78 17.48
CA PRO A 21 -0.82 14.66 18.28
C PRO A 21 0.30 15.29 17.46
N ALA A 22 0.82 14.59 16.45
CA ALA A 22 1.90 15.08 15.60
C ALA A 22 1.50 16.31 14.79
N LEU A 23 0.22 16.49 14.45
CA LEU A 23 -0.27 17.63 13.67
C LEU A 23 -0.36 18.92 14.49
N ALA A 24 -0.36 18.82 15.82
CA ALA A 24 -0.36 19.98 16.69
C ALA A 24 1.04 20.63 16.88
N ARG A 25 2.10 19.95 16.36
CA ARG A 25 3.46 20.45 16.55
C ARG A 25 3.80 21.60 15.59
N LYS A 26 4.71 22.44 16.03
CA LYS A 26 5.38 23.40 15.16
C LYS A 26 6.66 22.78 14.58
N VAL A 27 7.01 23.24 13.40
CA VAL A 27 8.19 22.78 12.64
C VAL A 27 9.13 23.97 12.38
N ARG A 28 9.88 23.97 11.27
CA ARG A 28 10.85 25.03 10.95
C ARG A 28 10.25 26.44 11.07
N ASN A 29 11.03 27.38 11.57
CA ASN A 29 10.65 28.78 11.73
C ASN A 29 9.36 28.96 12.57
N ASP A 30 9.10 28.06 13.52
CA ASP A 30 7.92 28.06 14.39
C ASP A 30 6.58 28.02 13.63
N LYS A 31 6.59 27.46 12.41
CA LYS A 31 5.39 27.30 11.57
C LYS A 31 4.54 26.11 12.01
N PRO A 32 3.21 26.17 11.91
CA PRO A 32 2.36 25.00 12.07
C PRO A 32 2.72 23.96 10.99
N LEU A 33 2.61 22.68 11.34
CA LEU A 33 2.85 21.58 10.39
C LEU A 33 1.65 21.44 9.45
N ILE A 34 1.93 21.54 8.14
CA ILE A 34 1.05 21.10 7.04
C ILE A 34 1.64 19.81 6.47
N TYR A 35 1.03 18.67 6.80
CA TYR A 35 1.57 17.36 6.45
C TYR A 35 0.92 16.79 5.20
N LEU A 36 1.60 16.90 4.07
CA LEU A 36 1.15 16.44 2.74
C LEU A 36 2.02 15.29 2.20
N ASP A 37 2.49 14.40 3.07
CA ASP A 37 3.29 13.22 2.67
C ASP A 37 2.72 11.89 3.21
N SER A 38 1.39 11.79 3.32
CA SER A 38 0.69 10.59 3.80
C SER A 38 0.95 9.36 2.92
N GLY A 39 1.21 9.55 1.62
CA GLY A 39 1.58 8.46 0.71
C GLY A 39 2.95 7.83 1.00
N ALA A 40 3.81 8.49 1.79
CA ALA A 40 5.03 7.87 2.32
C ALA A 40 4.72 7.12 3.62
N THR A 41 4.08 7.79 4.58
CA THR A 41 3.54 7.23 5.82
C THR A 41 2.49 8.19 6.37
N SER A 42 1.38 7.69 6.90
CA SER A 42 0.37 8.51 7.56
C SER A 42 0.77 8.89 8.99
N GLN A 43 0.18 9.94 9.54
CA GLN A 43 0.23 10.21 10.99
C GLN A 43 -0.63 9.19 11.74
N LYS A 44 -0.44 9.08 13.06
CA LYS A 44 -1.11 8.08 13.91
C LYS A 44 -2.05 8.76 14.89
N PRO A 45 -3.32 8.33 14.96
CA PRO A 45 -4.24 8.84 15.98
C PRO A 45 -3.92 8.24 17.36
N VAL A 46 -4.33 8.92 18.42
CA VAL A 46 -4.09 8.51 19.80
C VAL A 46 -4.61 7.10 20.08
N GLN A 47 -5.72 6.69 19.46
CA GLN A 47 -6.32 5.37 19.60
C GLN A 47 -5.36 4.24 19.17
N VAL A 48 -4.58 4.47 18.11
CA VAL A 48 -3.55 3.52 17.64
C VAL A 48 -2.36 3.50 18.58
N LEU A 49 -1.88 4.69 18.99
CA LEU A 49 -0.76 4.81 19.94
C LEU A 49 -1.09 4.14 21.27
N ASP A 50 -2.29 4.36 21.79
CA ASP A 50 -2.77 3.79 23.05
C ASP A 50 -2.99 2.28 22.97
N ALA A 51 -3.38 1.75 21.79
CA ALA A 51 -3.53 0.32 21.58
C ALA A 51 -2.19 -0.43 21.68
N GLU A 52 -1.14 0.08 21.00
CA GLU A 52 0.21 -0.49 21.10
C GLU A 52 0.77 -0.38 22.51
N ARG A 53 0.70 0.80 23.11
CA ARG A 53 1.14 1.05 24.47
C ARG A 53 0.39 0.16 25.46
N GLY A 54 -0.92 0.08 25.34
CA GLY A 54 -1.77 -0.71 26.21
C GLY A 54 -1.46 -2.20 26.16
N PHE A 55 -1.06 -2.74 25.00
CA PHE A 55 -0.60 -4.11 24.92
C PHE A 55 0.66 -4.33 25.81
N TYR A 56 1.69 -3.51 25.65
CA TYR A 56 2.92 -3.64 26.46
C TYR A 56 2.68 -3.43 27.94
N GLU A 57 1.80 -2.54 28.33
CA GLU A 57 1.52 -2.24 29.75
C GLU A 57 0.68 -3.31 30.45
N ARG A 58 -0.18 -4.06 29.72
CA ARG A 58 -1.18 -4.95 30.33
C ARG A 58 -1.16 -6.40 29.86
N HIS A 59 -0.77 -6.67 28.62
CA HIS A 59 -0.97 -7.98 27.97
C HIS A 59 0.32 -8.57 27.38
N ASN A 60 1.47 -7.97 27.65
CA ASN A 60 2.75 -8.34 27.02
C ASN A 60 3.13 -9.79 27.28
N SER A 61 2.91 -10.65 26.29
CA SER A 61 3.31 -12.06 26.26
C SER A 61 3.44 -12.55 24.82
N ALA A 62 4.04 -13.74 24.63
CA ALA A 62 4.10 -14.39 23.34
C ALA A 62 2.75 -15.03 22.99
N ALA A 63 2.17 -14.64 21.85
CA ALA A 63 0.95 -15.28 21.34
C ALA A 63 1.17 -16.75 20.96
N HIS A 64 0.11 -17.57 21.02
CA HIS A 64 0.03 -18.98 20.63
C HIS A 64 0.85 -19.97 21.48
N ARG A 65 1.67 -19.53 22.43
CA ARG A 65 2.61 -20.40 23.15
C ARG A 65 2.47 -20.42 24.67
N GLY A 66 1.77 -19.44 25.24
CA GLY A 66 1.58 -19.35 26.68
C GLY A 66 0.42 -20.22 27.14
N THR A 67 0.62 -21.00 28.21
CA THR A 67 -0.46 -21.73 28.92
C THR A 67 -0.95 -20.95 30.14
N HIS A 68 -0.72 -19.65 30.15
CA HIS A 68 -1.10 -18.70 31.21
C HIS A 68 -1.92 -17.55 30.63
N LEU A 69 -2.69 -16.88 31.46
CA LEU A 69 -3.65 -15.84 31.07
C LEU A 69 -3.06 -14.80 30.09
N LEU A 70 -1.86 -14.26 30.35
CA LEU A 70 -1.24 -13.28 29.46
C LEU A 70 -0.94 -13.85 28.07
N GLY A 71 -0.63 -15.15 27.96
CA GLY A 71 -0.42 -15.79 26.66
C GLY A 71 -1.73 -15.98 25.89
N GLU A 72 -2.82 -16.27 26.59
CA GLU A 72 -4.17 -16.33 26.02
C GLU A 72 -4.60 -14.94 25.55
N GLU A 73 -4.48 -13.90 26.38
CA GLU A 73 -4.79 -12.51 26.04
C GLU A 73 -3.98 -12.00 24.85
N ALA A 74 -2.68 -12.28 24.78
CA ALA A 74 -1.83 -11.91 23.64
C ALA A 74 -2.30 -12.62 22.36
N THR A 75 -2.73 -13.87 22.45
CA THR A 75 -3.29 -14.61 21.31
C THR A 75 -4.62 -14.01 20.85
N ASP A 76 -5.50 -13.66 21.78
CA ASP A 76 -6.78 -13.03 21.48
C ASP A 76 -6.60 -11.67 20.81
N VAL A 77 -5.62 -10.87 21.25
CA VAL A 77 -5.26 -9.58 20.60
C VAL A 77 -4.80 -9.82 19.17
N TYR A 78 -3.91 -10.78 18.96
CA TYR A 78 -3.33 -11.04 17.63
C TYR A 78 -4.35 -11.59 16.64
N GLU A 79 -5.10 -12.61 17.03
CA GLU A 79 -6.13 -13.21 16.15
C GLU A 79 -7.36 -12.30 16.02
N GLY A 80 -7.69 -11.52 17.04
CA GLY A 80 -8.70 -10.47 16.94
C GLY A 80 -8.34 -9.38 15.93
N ALA A 81 -7.07 -9.01 15.85
CA ALA A 81 -6.56 -8.08 14.83
C ALA A 81 -6.70 -8.70 13.42
N ARG A 82 -6.36 -9.97 13.25
CA ARG A 82 -6.51 -10.72 11.99
C ARG A 82 -7.97 -10.72 11.52
N ALA A 83 -8.90 -11.03 12.43
CA ALA A 83 -10.31 -11.04 12.11
C ALA A 83 -10.85 -9.67 11.67
N LYS A 84 -10.39 -8.58 12.31
CA LYS A 84 -10.76 -7.21 11.91
C LYS A 84 -10.21 -6.84 10.52
N VAL A 85 -8.95 -7.16 10.25
CA VAL A 85 -8.35 -6.94 8.94
C VAL A 85 -9.09 -7.74 7.85
N ALA A 86 -9.40 -8.99 8.11
CA ALA A 86 -10.17 -9.83 7.19
C ALA A 86 -11.55 -9.21 6.88
N ALA A 87 -12.29 -8.83 7.91
CA ALA A 87 -13.59 -8.18 7.74
C ALA A 87 -13.50 -6.86 6.97
N PHE A 88 -12.42 -6.09 7.17
CA PHE A 88 -12.18 -4.82 6.47
C PHE A 88 -11.95 -5.00 4.96
N LEU A 89 -11.44 -6.17 4.55
CA LEU A 89 -11.18 -6.54 3.15
C LEU A 89 -12.30 -7.38 2.52
N ASN A 90 -13.34 -7.76 3.27
CA ASN A 90 -14.33 -8.77 2.89
C ASN A 90 -13.69 -10.13 2.59
N ALA A 91 -12.81 -10.60 3.49
CA ALA A 91 -12.06 -11.85 3.43
C ALA A 91 -12.31 -12.73 4.67
N ASP A 92 -11.88 -13.98 4.63
CA ASP A 92 -11.83 -14.85 5.81
C ASP A 92 -10.51 -14.64 6.60
N PRO A 93 -10.51 -14.79 7.95
CA PRO A 93 -9.28 -14.67 8.74
C PRO A 93 -8.16 -15.63 8.30
N GLY A 94 -8.49 -16.82 7.80
CA GLY A 94 -7.51 -17.78 7.27
C GLY A 94 -6.81 -17.33 5.98
N GLU A 95 -7.30 -16.27 5.33
CA GLU A 95 -6.76 -15.68 4.11
C GLU A 95 -5.84 -14.46 4.40
N VAL A 96 -5.67 -14.09 5.66
CA VAL A 96 -4.85 -12.95 6.09
C VAL A 96 -3.56 -13.44 6.73
N VAL A 97 -2.43 -13.06 6.13
CA VAL A 97 -1.08 -13.33 6.65
C VAL A 97 -0.44 -12.01 7.07
N PHE A 98 0.03 -11.93 8.31
CA PHE A 98 0.79 -10.78 8.77
C PHE A 98 2.25 -10.85 8.30
N THR A 99 2.74 -9.73 7.81
CA THR A 99 4.11 -9.52 7.33
C THR A 99 4.67 -8.24 7.95
N LYS A 100 5.90 -7.86 7.64
CA LYS A 100 6.45 -6.57 8.12
C LYS A 100 5.88 -5.36 7.39
N ASN A 101 5.52 -5.53 6.13
CA ASN A 101 5.00 -4.48 5.23
C ASN A 101 4.61 -5.10 3.89
N ALA A 102 4.03 -4.30 2.98
CA ALA A 102 3.68 -4.74 1.63
C ALA A 102 4.88 -5.31 0.84
N THR A 103 6.09 -4.78 1.04
CA THR A 103 7.29 -5.30 0.37
C THR A 103 7.56 -6.75 0.75
N GLU A 104 7.48 -7.09 2.03
CA GLU A 104 7.65 -8.48 2.48
C GLU A 104 6.48 -9.35 1.98
N ALA A 105 5.25 -8.85 1.98
CA ALA A 105 4.09 -9.56 1.47
C ALA A 105 4.24 -9.95 -0.02
N ILE A 106 4.70 -9.03 -0.86
CA ILE A 106 4.98 -9.30 -2.28
C ILE A 106 6.15 -10.26 -2.44
N ASN A 107 7.23 -10.08 -1.67
CA ASN A 107 8.36 -11.00 -1.66
C ASN A 107 7.95 -12.40 -1.21
N LEU A 108 7.01 -12.55 -0.26
CA LEU A 108 6.51 -13.85 0.18
C LEU A 108 5.96 -14.64 -1.01
N VAL A 109 5.13 -14.03 -1.85
CA VAL A 109 4.59 -14.68 -3.06
C VAL A 109 5.71 -14.99 -4.05
N ALA A 110 6.59 -14.03 -4.35
CA ALA A 110 7.68 -14.22 -5.31
C ALA A 110 8.67 -15.32 -4.87
N TYR A 111 9.01 -15.39 -3.58
CA TYR A 111 9.87 -16.44 -3.05
C TYR A 111 9.17 -17.80 -2.96
N ALA A 112 7.88 -17.85 -2.63
CA ALA A 112 7.11 -19.09 -2.66
C ALA A 112 7.08 -19.66 -4.08
N MET A 113 6.89 -18.83 -5.11
CA MET A 113 6.99 -19.23 -6.51
C MET A 113 8.41 -19.72 -6.86
N SER A 114 9.45 -19.02 -6.40
CA SER A 114 10.84 -19.44 -6.57
C SER A 114 11.11 -20.80 -5.92
N ASN A 115 10.66 -20.99 -4.67
CA ASN A 115 10.87 -22.23 -3.91
C ASN A 115 10.14 -23.42 -4.56
N ALA A 116 8.92 -23.20 -5.06
CA ALA A 116 8.17 -24.22 -5.81
C ALA A 116 8.88 -24.63 -7.12
N SER A 117 9.68 -23.73 -7.70
CA SER A 117 10.36 -23.96 -8.99
C SER A 117 11.67 -24.72 -8.84
N VAL A 118 12.42 -24.55 -7.75
CA VAL A 118 13.77 -25.10 -7.55
C VAL A 118 13.75 -26.57 -7.09
N GLY A 119 12.78 -26.98 -6.29
CA GLY A 119 12.71 -28.32 -5.67
C GLY A 119 11.87 -29.35 -6.41
N GLY A 120 11.23 -29.00 -7.51
CA GLY A 120 10.12 -29.76 -8.07
C GLY A 120 8.87 -29.70 -7.17
N ALA A 121 7.70 -30.04 -7.70
CA ALA A 121 6.48 -30.06 -6.88
C ALA A 121 6.59 -31.14 -5.80
N ARG A 122 6.42 -30.74 -4.54
CA ARG A 122 6.29 -31.67 -3.42
C ARG A 122 4.88 -32.24 -3.39
N PRO A 123 4.66 -33.41 -2.77
CA PRO A 123 3.29 -33.91 -2.55
C PRO A 123 2.42 -32.85 -1.86
N GLY A 124 1.30 -32.50 -2.50
CA GLY A 124 0.40 -31.46 -2.02
C GLY A 124 0.66 -30.04 -2.52
N GLU A 125 1.81 -29.77 -3.15
CA GLU A 125 2.08 -28.47 -3.78
C GLU A 125 1.51 -28.40 -5.19
N SER A 126 0.85 -27.31 -5.52
CA SER A 126 0.33 -27.07 -6.87
C SER A 126 1.43 -26.65 -7.82
N GLY A 127 1.56 -27.31 -8.99
CA GLY A 127 2.41 -26.88 -10.10
C GLY A 127 2.10 -25.47 -10.61
N ARG A 128 1.00 -24.86 -10.15
CA ARG A 128 0.58 -23.52 -10.47
C ARG A 128 1.59 -22.44 -10.03
N PHE A 129 2.36 -22.70 -8.96
CA PHE A 129 3.41 -21.79 -8.47
C PHE A 129 4.77 -22.01 -9.15
N GLN A 130 4.91 -23.06 -9.97
CA GLN A 130 6.16 -23.30 -10.68
C GLN A 130 6.34 -22.30 -11.83
N VAL A 131 7.53 -21.73 -11.92
CA VAL A 131 7.96 -20.76 -12.94
C VAL A 131 9.28 -21.21 -13.53
N GLY A 132 9.42 -21.16 -14.84
CA GLY A 132 10.62 -21.59 -15.55
C GLY A 132 10.83 -20.91 -16.90
N PRO A 133 11.84 -21.38 -17.67
CA PRO A 133 12.09 -20.85 -19.01
C PRO A 133 10.85 -20.98 -19.91
N GLY A 134 10.48 -19.87 -20.57
CA GLY A 134 9.30 -19.78 -21.42
C GLY A 134 8.05 -19.26 -20.72
N ASP A 135 8.02 -19.24 -19.39
CA ASP A 135 6.97 -18.57 -18.62
C ASP A 135 7.17 -17.04 -18.59
N GLU A 136 6.09 -16.32 -18.33
CA GLU A 136 6.06 -14.86 -18.32
C GLU A 136 5.52 -14.36 -16.99
N ILE A 137 6.12 -13.29 -16.46
CA ILE A 137 5.61 -12.48 -15.35
C ILE A 137 5.22 -11.13 -15.93
N LEU A 138 3.97 -10.70 -15.73
CA LEU A 138 3.47 -9.43 -16.24
C LEU A 138 3.32 -8.43 -15.10
N ILE A 139 3.91 -7.25 -15.26
CA ILE A 139 3.76 -6.10 -14.34
C ILE A 139 3.31 -4.86 -15.12
N THR A 140 3.38 -3.67 -14.53
CA THR A 140 3.16 -2.41 -15.25
C THR A 140 4.34 -1.44 -15.07
N GLU A 141 4.47 -0.44 -15.96
CA GLU A 141 5.42 0.66 -15.78
C GLU A 141 5.09 1.55 -14.58
N MET A 142 3.88 1.40 -14.02
CA MET A 142 3.37 2.22 -12.92
C MET A 142 3.82 1.72 -11.53
N GLU A 143 4.44 0.54 -11.46
CA GLU A 143 4.69 -0.14 -10.20
C GLU A 143 5.68 0.60 -9.28
N HIS A 144 5.35 0.60 -7.99
CA HIS A 144 6.34 0.86 -6.95
C HIS A 144 7.45 -0.19 -7.01
N HIS A 145 8.68 0.15 -6.67
CA HIS A 145 9.82 -0.78 -6.71
C HIS A 145 9.57 -2.07 -5.91
N ALA A 146 8.76 -2.04 -4.87
CA ALA A 146 8.37 -3.23 -4.10
C ALA A 146 7.57 -4.25 -4.92
N ASN A 147 6.84 -3.79 -5.96
CA ASN A 147 6.07 -4.64 -6.88
C ASN A 147 6.73 -4.77 -8.26
N LEU A 148 8.01 -4.47 -8.37
CA LEU A 148 8.82 -4.64 -9.58
C LEU A 148 10.03 -5.53 -9.31
N VAL A 149 10.88 -5.15 -8.34
CA VAL A 149 12.19 -5.78 -8.11
C VAL A 149 12.06 -7.26 -7.72
N PRO A 150 11.12 -7.69 -6.86
CA PRO A 150 10.95 -9.11 -6.55
C PRO A 150 10.66 -9.97 -7.78
N TRP A 151 9.92 -9.45 -8.75
CA TRP A 151 9.58 -10.15 -10.00
C TRP A 151 10.77 -10.22 -10.95
N GLN A 152 11.60 -9.18 -11.03
CA GLN A 152 12.88 -9.24 -11.74
C GLN A 152 13.77 -10.36 -11.17
N GLN A 153 13.88 -10.43 -9.84
CA GLN A 153 14.65 -11.45 -9.15
C GLN A 153 14.07 -12.87 -9.34
N LEU A 154 12.74 -13.00 -9.39
CA LEU A 154 12.10 -14.28 -9.72
C LEU A 154 12.47 -14.72 -11.14
N CYS A 155 12.36 -13.83 -12.12
CA CYS A 155 12.73 -14.11 -13.52
C CYS A 155 14.21 -14.49 -13.64
N GLU A 156 15.12 -13.77 -12.97
CA GLU A 156 16.55 -14.07 -12.98
C GLU A 156 16.85 -15.47 -12.43
N ARG A 157 16.18 -15.87 -11.33
CA ARG A 157 16.37 -17.19 -10.72
C ARG A 157 15.77 -18.34 -11.52
N THR A 158 14.66 -18.11 -12.22
CA THR A 158 13.88 -19.18 -12.87
C THR A 158 14.04 -19.25 -14.39
N GLY A 159 14.62 -18.22 -15.00
CA GLY A 159 14.72 -18.09 -16.45
C GLY A 159 13.41 -17.65 -17.12
N ALA A 160 12.40 -17.23 -16.38
CA ALA A 160 11.19 -16.64 -16.93
C ALA A 160 11.45 -15.24 -17.48
N THR A 161 10.50 -14.72 -18.26
CA THR A 161 10.60 -13.40 -18.90
C THR A 161 9.71 -12.41 -18.19
N LEU A 162 10.28 -11.26 -17.76
CA LEU A 162 9.49 -10.13 -17.28
C LEU A 162 8.92 -9.35 -18.46
N ARG A 163 7.62 -9.08 -18.42
CA ARG A 163 6.89 -8.23 -19.37
C ARG A 163 6.16 -7.14 -18.61
N TRP A 164 5.80 -6.05 -19.28
CA TRP A 164 5.08 -4.96 -18.63
C TRP A 164 4.07 -4.28 -19.56
N LEU A 165 2.99 -3.78 -18.97
CA LEU A 165 2.04 -2.88 -19.60
C LEU A 165 2.60 -1.46 -19.54
N ASN A 166 2.55 -0.74 -20.66
CA ASN A 166 2.95 0.66 -20.73
C ASN A 166 1.88 1.57 -20.13
N ILE A 167 2.22 2.84 -19.95
CA ILE A 167 1.27 3.89 -19.60
C ILE A 167 0.97 4.77 -20.82
N THR A 168 -0.20 5.42 -20.79
CA THR A 168 -0.54 6.51 -21.73
C THR A 168 0.16 7.81 -21.31
N PRO A 169 0.23 8.83 -22.20
CA PRO A 169 0.79 10.13 -21.85
C PRO A 169 0.10 10.81 -20.66
N GLU A 170 -1.17 10.48 -20.41
CA GLU A 170 -1.95 10.97 -19.27
C GLU A 170 -1.67 10.20 -17.98
N GLY A 171 -0.76 9.22 -18.00
CA GLY A 171 -0.40 8.43 -16.82
C GLY A 171 -1.44 7.37 -16.42
N ARG A 172 -2.26 6.87 -17.36
CA ARG A 172 -3.13 5.70 -17.19
C ARG A 172 -2.45 4.46 -17.76
N LEU A 173 -2.92 3.25 -17.41
CA LEU A 173 -2.44 2.05 -18.10
C LEU A 173 -2.96 2.01 -19.54
N ASP A 174 -2.07 1.64 -20.47
CA ASP A 174 -2.44 1.30 -21.83
C ASP A 174 -2.95 -0.15 -21.87
N LEU A 175 -4.24 -0.31 -22.02
CA LEU A 175 -4.91 -1.61 -22.04
C LEU A 175 -5.38 -2.04 -23.44
N ASP A 176 -5.06 -1.27 -24.50
CA ASP A 176 -5.52 -1.54 -25.86
C ASP A 176 -5.15 -2.93 -26.39
N HIS A 177 -4.13 -3.57 -25.79
CA HIS A 177 -3.65 -4.89 -26.18
C HIS A 177 -3.52 -5.85 -24.99
N LEU A 178 -4.35 -5.67 -23.96
CA LEU A 178 -4.32 -6.50 -22.75
C LEU A 178 -4.45 -8.00 -23.08
N ASP A 179 -5.31 -8.36 -24.01
CA ASP A 179 -5.53 -9.74 -24.50
C ASP A 179 -4.29 -10.39 -25.13
N ARG A 180 -3.39 -9.58 -25.70
CA ARG A 180 -2.10 -10.02 -26.28
C ARG A 180 -0.96 -9.97 -25.27
N MET A 181 -1.09 -9.12 -24.27
CA MET A 181 -0.08 -9.01 -23.23
C MET A 181 -0.20 -10.14 -22.21
N ILE A 182 -1.42 -10.60 -21.89
CA ILE A 182 -1.66 -11.75 -21.04
C ILE A 182 -1.80 -12.99 -21.93
N THR A 183 -0.85 -13.91 -21.84
CA THR A 183 -0.80 -15.12 -22.67
C THR A 183 -0.98 -16.38 -21.83
N GLY A 184 -1.13 -17.55 -22.46
CA GLY A 184 -1.14 -18.84 -21.75
C GLY A 184 0.18 -19.21 -21.06
N ARG A 185 1.24 -18.38 -21.23
CA ARG A 185 2.52 -18.51 -20.52
C ARG A 185 2.63 -17.57 -19.32
N THR A 186 1.71 -16.62 -19.19
CA THR A 186 1.69 -15.69 -18.05
C THR A 186 1.33 -16.47 -16.79
N LYS A 187 2.22 -16.44 -15.80
CA LYS A 187 2.05 -17.14 -14.52
C LYS A 187 1.37 -16.24 -13.47
N ILE A 188 1.75 -14.99 -13.46
CA ILE A 188 1.19 -13.99 -12.56
C ILE A 188 1.19 -12.61 -13.22
N VAL A 189 0.14 -11.85 -12.94
CA VAL A 189 0.04 -10.41 -13.22
C VAL A 189 0.13 -9.67 -11.88
N ALA A 190 1.15 -8.85 -11.70
CA ALA A 190 1.29 -8.03 -10.52
C ALA A 190 1.05 -6.56 -10.88
N VAL A 191 0.03 -5.95 -10.27
CA VAL A 191 -0.46 -4.62 -10.63
C VAL A 191 -0.73 -3.77 -9.41
N THR A 192 -0.33 -2.50 -9.44
CA THR A 192 -0.74 -1.54 -8.41
C THR A 192 -2.23 -1.26 -8.48
N HIS A 193 -2.91 -1.22 -7.33
CA HIS A 193 -4.33 -0.87 -7.28
C HIS A 193 -4.53 0.65 -7.26
N GLN A 194 -3.52 1.41 -6.83
CA GLN A 194 -3.47 2.87 -6.91
C GLN A 194 -2.03 3.34 -6.97
N SER A 195 -1.68 4.12 -7.98
CA SER A 195 -0.34 4.68 -8.15
C SER A 195 0.02 5.62 -7.01
N ASN A 196 1.18 5.41 -6.42
CA ASN A 196 1.74 6.31 -5.40
C ASN A 196 2.36 7.60 -5.97
N VAL A 197 2.36 7.78 -7.28
CA VAL A 197 2.87 8.99 -7.97
C VAL A 197 1.74 9.69 -8.72
N ALA A 198 1.20 9.01 -9.74
CA ALA A 198 0.17 9.57 -10.62
C ALA A 198 -1.22 9.62 -9.98
N GLY A 199 -1.43 8.93 -8.87
CA GLY A 199 -2.74 8.75 -8.26
C GLY A 199 -3.68 7.81 -9.03
N THR A 200 -3.33 7.43 -10.26
CA THR A 200 -4.15 6.58 -11.14
C THR A 200 -4.60 5.31 -10.44
N ILE A 201 -5.88 4.98 -10.60
CA ILE A 201 -6.50 3.74 -10.14
C ILE A 201 -6.75 2.86 -11.37
N PRO A 202 -5.91 1.83 -11.60
CA PRO A 202 -6.11 0.86 -12.68
C PRO A 202 -7.38 0.03 -12.50
N PRO A 203 -8.01 -0.47 -13.58
CA PRO A 203 -9.18 -1.35 -13.53
C PRO A 203 -8.76 -2.80 -13.18
N VAL A 204 -8.34 -3.01 -11.93
CA VAL A 204 -7.76 -4.29 -11.45
C VAL A 204 -8.72 -5.46 -11.67
N ALA A 205 -10.02 -5.28 -11.45
CA ALA A 205 -11.00 -6.36 -11.66
C ALA A 205 -11.08 -6.82 -13.13
N GLU A 206 -10.92 -5.90 -14.09
CA GLU A 206 -10.88 -6.24 -15.52
C GLU A 206 -9.59 -7.00 -15.85
N ILE A 207 -8.45 -6.52 -15.34
CA ILE A 207 -7.15 -7.19 -15.51
C ILE A 207 -7.17 -8.59 -14.88
N ALA A 208 -7.77 -8.73 -13.70
CA ALA A 208 -7.90 -10.01 -13.00
C ALA A 208 -8.73 -11.02 -13.82
N ARG A 209 -9.85 -10.59 -14.36
CA ARG A 209 -10.68 -11.43 -15.22
C ARG A 209 -9.90 -11.91 -16.45
N ALA A 210 -9.21 -10.99 -17.15
CA ALA A 210 -8.41 -11.33 -18.33
C ALA A 210 -7.24 -12.28 -17.99
N ALA A 211 -6.62 -12.12 -16.82
CA ALA A 211 -5.54 -12.99 -16.34
C ALA A 211 -6.07 -14.41 -16.05
N HIS A 212 -7.19 -14.51 -15.35
CA HIS A 212 -7.80 -15.81 -15.03
C HIS A 212 -8.28 -16.58 -16.26
N GLU A 213 -8.77 -15.90 -17.30
CA GLU A 213 -9.11 -16.53 -18.59
C GLU A 213 -7.89 -17.22 -19.24
N LYS A 214 -6.68 -16.81 -18.91
CA LYS A 214 -5.42 -17.40 -19.37
C LYS A 214 -4.76 -18.33 -18.35
N GLY A 215 -5.35 -18.48 -17.16
CA GLY A 215 -4.82 -19.29 -16.06
C GLY A 215 -3.74 -18.61 -15.23
N ALA A 216 -3.50 -17.32 -15.42
CA ALA A 216 -2.54 -16.53 -14.64
C ALA A 216 -3.12 -16.12 -13.28
N LEU A 217 -2.25 -16.06 -12.27
CA LEU A 217 -2.57 -15.48 -10.96
C LEU A 217 -2.53 -13.95 -11.00
N VAL A 218 -3.18 -13.30 -10.05
CA VAL A 218 -3.16 -11.83 -9.93
C VAL A 218 -2.81 -11.40 -8.51
N LEU A 219 -1.80 -10.54 -8.40
CA LEU A 219 -1.41 -9.85 -7.17
C LEU A 219 -1.66 -8.36 -7.31
N ALA A 220 -2.43 -7.78 -6.40
CA ALA A 220 -2.63 -6.34 -6.30
C ALA A 220 -1.71 -5.73 -5.22
N ASP A 221 -0.88 -4.75 -5.58
CA ASP A 221 -0.26 -3.86 -4.62
C ASP A 221 -1.26 -2.78 -4.22
N ALA A 222 -1.86 -2.96 -3.04
CA ALA A 222 -2.89 -2.10 -2.50
C ALA A 222 -2.38 -1.14 -1.41
N ALA A 223 -1.05 -0.91 -1.38
CA ALA A 223 -0.43 -0.06 -0.36
C ALA A 223 -0.95 1.40 -0.37
N GLN A 224 -1.49 1.86 -1.49
CA GLN A 224 -2.09 3.19 -1.64
C GLN A 224 -3.62 3.18 -1.76
N SER A 225 -4.26 2.01 -1.85
CA SER A 225 -5.72 1.94 -2.01
C SER A 225 -6.44 1.54 -0.73
N VAL A 226 -5.94 0.53 -0.01
CA VAL A 226 -6.54 0.08 1.27
C VAL A 226 -6.66 1.22 2.30
N PRO A 227 -5.67 2.13 2.43
CA PRO A 227 -5.80 3.28 3.32
C PRO A 227 -6.89 4.29 2.93
N HIS A 228 -7.20 4.41 1.63
CA HIS A 228 -7.83 5.61 1.06
C HIS A 228 -9.21 5.37 0.45
N GLN A 229 -9.59 4.12 0.19
CA GLN A 229 -10.88 3.79 -0.43
C GLN A 229 -11.39 2.43 0.04
N PRO A 230 -12.69 2.13 -0.11
CA PRO A 230 -13.20 0.79 0.15
C PRO A 230 -12.52 -0.24 -0.76
N VAL A 231 -12.05 -1.34 -0.18
CA VAL A 231 -11.43 -2.45 -0.91
C VAL A 231 -12.13 -3.74 -0.55
N ASP A 232 -12.70 -4.41 -1.55
CA ASP A 232 -13.35 -5.71 -1.45
C ASP A 232 -12.58 -6.69 -2.35
N VAL A 233 -11.86 -7.63 -1.73
CA VAL A 233 -11.01 -8.59 -2.46
C VAL A 233 -11.82 -9.55 -3.33
N ALA A 234 -13.06 -9.87 -2.94
CA ALA A 234 -13.95 -10.71 -3.72
C ALA A 234 -14.44 -9.96 -4.98
N ALA A 235 -14.78 -8.68 -4.86
CA ALA A 235 -15.19 -7.85 -5.99
C ALA A 235 -14.02 -7.55 -6.95
N LEU A 236 -12.79 -7.35 -6.42
CA LEU A 236 -11.59 -7.20 -7.25
C LEU A 236 -11.22 -8.49 -7.98
N GLY A 237 -11.58 -9.65 -7.44
CA GLY A 237 -11.26 -10.94 -8.02
C GLY A 237 -9.78 -11.29 -8.02
N VAL A 238 -8.97 -10.65 -7.18
CA VAL A 238 -7.53 -10.91 -7.09
C VAL A 238 -7.23 -12.20 -6.31
N ASP A 239 -6.08 -12.79 -6.58
CA ASP A 239 -5.59 -13.99 -5.87
C ASP A 239 -4.79 -13.60 -4.62
N PHE A 240 -4.07 -12.49 -4.71
CA PHE A 240 -3.27 -11.90 -3.64
C PHE A 240 -3.44 -10.38 -3.60
N LEU A 241 -3.36 -9.82 -2.39
CA LEU A 241 -3.35 -8.38 -2.19
C LEU A 241 -2.39 -8.03 -1.05
N ALA A 242 -1.56 -7.00 -1.26
CA ALA A 242 -0.55 -6.59 -0.28
C ALA A 242 -0.71 -5.13 0.14
N PHE A 243 -0.59 -4.84 1.44
CA PHE A 243 -0.54 -3.46 1.94
C PHE A 243 0.26 -3.35 3.24
N SER A 244 0.52 -2.10 3.66
CA SER A 244 1.30 -1.78 4.86
C SER A 244 0.46 -0.97 5.85
N ALA A 245 0.50 -1.32 7.13
CA ALA A 245 -0.23 -0.62 8.18
C ALA A 245 0.19 0.85 8.32
N HIS A 246 1.48 1.16 8.18
CA HIS A 246 1.99 2.52 8.41
C HIS A 246 1.44 3.58 7.47
N LYS A 247 0.75 3.22 6.39
CA LYS A 247 0.07 4.13 5.47
C LYS A 247 -1.41 4.29 5.79
N MET A 248 -2.00 3.35 6.55
CA MET A 248 -3.40 3.36 6.95
C MET A 248 -3.60 3.69 8.44
N LEU A 249 -2.95 4.74 8.93
CA LEU A 249 -2.96 5.21 10.31
C LEU A 249 -2.33 4.24 11.33
N GLY A 250 -1.95 3.04 10.89
CA GLY A 250 -1.39 1.97 11.72
C GLY A 250 0.11 2.10 11.96
N PRO A 251 0.69 1.25 12.80
CA PRO A 251 2.10 1.30 13.16
C PRO A 251 3.03 0.87 12.03
N TYR A 252 4.33 1.13 12.22
CA TYR A 252 5.39 0.49 11.44
C TYR A 252 5.54 -0.98 11.82
N GLY A 253 6.26 -1.74 11.01
CA GLY A 253 6.66 -3.11 11.34
C GLY A 253 5.59 -4.17 11.10
N ILE A 254 4.40 -3.79 10.67
CA ILE A 254 3.34 -4.73 10.28
C ILE A 254 2.72 -4.35 8.92
N GLY A 255 2.43 -5.36 8.13
CA GLY A 255 1.71 -5.32 6.86
C GLY A 255 0.92 -6.59 6.68
N VAL A 256 0.23 -6.70 5.58
CA VAL A 256 -0.71 -7.78 5.30
C VAL A 256 -0.49 -8.31 3.89
N LEU A 257 -0.52 -9.62 3.77
CA LEU A 257 -0.83 -10.33 2.55
C LEU A 257 -2.22 -10.97 2.71
N PHE A 258 -3.18 -10.56 1.89
CA PHE A 258 -4.35 -11.39 1.60
C PHE A 258 -3.95 -12.42 0.53
N GLY A 259 -4.38 -13.65 0.69
CA GLY A 259 -4.28 -14.69 -0.33
C GLY A 259 -5.47 -15.64 -0.24
N ARG A 260 -6.03 -16.04 -1.38
CA ARG A 260 -7.13 -17.02 -1.40
C ARG A 260 -6.74 -18.29 -0.66
N ALA A 261 -7.63 -18.81 0.15
CA ALA A 261 -7.36 -19.96 1.03
C ALA A 261 -6.73 -21.15 0.30
N GLU A 262 -7.27 -21.53 -0.87
CA GLU A 262 -6.75 -22.64 -1.67
C GLU A 262 -5.37 -22.40 -2.24
N LEU A 263 -5.00 -21.14 -2.47
CA LEU A 263 -3.67 -20.79 -2.94
C LEU A 263 -2.65 -20.78 -1.81
N LEU A 264 -3.02 -20.20 -0.66
CA LEU A 264 -2.16 -20.24 0.53
C LEU A 264 -1.89 -21.69 0.97
N GLU A 265 -2.91 -22.57 0.91
CA GLU A 265 -2.74 -23.99 1.26
C GLU A 265 -1.75 -24.69 0.33
N ALA A 266 -1.81 -24.39 -0.98
CA ALA A 266 -0.95 -24.99 -1.99
C ALA A 266 0.46 -24.34 -2.08
N MET A 267 0.68 -23.21 -1.40
CA MET A 267 1.91 -22.43 -1.50
C MET A 267 2.97 -22.92 -0.50
N PRO A 268 4.24 -23.16 -0.93
CA PRO A 268 5.32 -23.51 -0.02
C PRO A 268 5.68 -22.34 0.91
N PRO A 269 6.30 -22.61 2.08
CA PRO A 269 6.72 -21.56 2.98
C PRO A 269 7.81 -20.67 2.34
N PHE A 270 7.82 -19.42 2.77
CA PHE A 270 8.76 -18.38 2.36
C PHE A 270 9.95 -18.30 3.32
N LEU A 271 9.71 -17.95 4.56
CA LEU A 271 10.67 -18.00 5.66
C LEU A 271 10.36 -19.20 6.56
N THR A 272 11.38 -19.79 7.11
CA THR A 272 11.25 -20.97 7.97
C THR A 272 11.91 -20.74 9.33
N GLY A 273 11.38 -21.40 10.37
CA GLY A 273 11.91 -21.27 11.73
C GLY A 273 10.93 -21.78 12.77
N GLY A 274 10.91 -21.15 13.94
CA GLY A 274 9.94 -21.44 14.99
C GLY A 274 8.56 -20.91 14.66
N SER A 275 7.56 -21.32 15.38
CA SER A 275 6.13 -20.95 15.30
C SER A 275 5.37 -21.48 14.09
N MET A 276 5.98 -21.68 12.94
CA MET A 276 5.37 -22.07 11.69
C MET A 276 5.49 -23.57 11.38
N ILE A 277 6.10 -24.33 12.25
CA ILE A 277 6.37 -25.78 12.11
C ILE A 277 5.32 -26.61 12.86
N GLU A 278 4.96 -27.77 12.31
CA GLU A 278 4.14 -28.78 12.95
C GLU A 278 5.01 -29.84 13.63
N VAL A 279 5.91 -30.47 12.88
CA VAL A 279 6.87 -31.48 13.38
C VAL A 279 8.27 -31.15 12.86
N VAL A 280 9.27 -31.22 13.74
CA VAL A 280 10.68 -31.06 13.38
C VAL A 280 11.43 -32.34 13.72
N ARG A 281 12.20 -32.87 12.77
CA ARG A 281 13.14 -33.97 12.89
C ARG A 281 14.45 -33.60 12.23
N MET A 282 15.52 -34.32 12.51
CA MET A 282 16.82 -34.05 11.89
C MET A 282 16.77 -34.26 10.36
N GLU A 283 15.93 -35.16 9.89
CA GLU A 283 15.78 -35.53 8.49
C GLU A 283 14.85 -34.57 7.72
N GLY A 284 14.05 -33.77 8.39
CA GLY A 284 13.11 -32.84 7.79
C GLY A 284 12.02 -32.32 8.71
N SER A 285 11.24 -31.38 8.24
CA SER A 285 10.16 -30.74 8.99
C SER A 285 8.87 -30.70 8.20
N THR A 286 7.74 -30.72 8.90
CA THR A 286 6.41 -30.38 8.38
C THR A 286 5.97 -29.03 8.92
N PHE A 287 5.06 -28.38 8.21
CA PHE A 287 4.65 -27.00 8.48
C PHE A 287 3.19 -26.94 8.87
N LEU A 288 2.83 -25.98 9.70
CA LEU A 288 1.44 -25.68 10.05
C LEU A 288 0.65 -25.26 8.79
N PRO A 289 -0.69 -25.35 8.84
CA PRO A 289 -1.52 -24.75 7.80
C PRO A 289 -1.38 -23.21 7.77
N PRO A 290 -1.82 -22.56 6.66
CA PRO A 290 -1.96 -21.09 6.64
C PRO A 290 -2.96 -20.62 7.72
N PRO A 291 -2.81 -19.37 8.22
CA PRO A 291 -1.77 -18.40 7.88
C PRO A 291 -0.45 -18.61 8.61
N GLN A 292 -0.42 -19.46 9.67
CA GLN A 292 0.76 -19.66 10.54
C GLN A 292 1.97 -20.19 9.79
N ARG A 293 1.79 -20.93 8.70
CA ARG A 293 2.88 -21.38 7.80
C ARG A 293 3.77 -20.24 7.34
N PHE A 294 3.22 -19.04 7.20
CA PHE A 294 3.90 -17.87 6.66
C PHE A 294 4.33 -16.85 7.71
N GLU A 295 4.12 -17.16 9.00
CA GLU A 295 4.40 -16.25 10.12
C GLU A 295 5.46 -16.85 11.08
N PRO A 296 6.72 -17.01 10.63
CA PRO A 296 7.78 -17.57 11.46
C PRO A 296 8.23 -16.60 12.55
N GLY A 297 8.62 -17.16 13.69
CA GLY A 297 9.13 -16.40 14.83
C GLY A 297 8.02 -15.95 15.79
N VAL A 298 8.38 -15.06 16.72
CA VAL A 298 7.40 -14.45 17.63
C VAL A 298 6.65 -13.35 16.88
N PRO A 299 5.30 -13.39 16.85
CA PRO A 299 4.52 -12.41 16.10
C PRO A 299 4.57 -11.01 16.74
N ALA A 300 4.38 -9.99 15.88
CA ALA A 300 4.34 -8.58 16.24
C ALA A 300 2.97 -8.20 16.84
N VAL A 301 2.70 -8.61 18.09
CA VAL A 301 1.36 -8.50 18.70
C VAL A 301 0.98 -7.06 19.00
N ALA A 302 1.90 -6.22 19.47
CA ALA A 302 1.64 -4.81 19.73
C ALA A 302 1.28 -4.06 18.47
N GLU A 303 2.02 -4.32 17.39
CA GLU A 303 1.75 -3.73 16.07
C GLU A 303 0.43 -4.24 15.49
N ALA A 304 0.06 -5.51 15.74
CA ALA A 304 -1.24 -6.03 15.36
C ALA A 304 -2.38 -5.33 16.13
N ALA A 305 -2.20 -5.05 17.43
CA ALA A 305 -3.15 -4.27 18.21
C ALA A 305 -3.32 -2.85 17.64
N GLY A 306 -2.22 -2.19 17.28
CA GLY A 306 -2.22 -0.88 16.64
C GLY A 306 -2.92 -0.90 15.26
N LEU A 307 -2.66 -1.93 14.44
CA LEU A 307 -3.36 -2.10 13.15
C LEU A 307 -4.85 -2.32 13.34
N ALA A 308 -5.26 -3.14 14.32
CA ALA A 308 -6.67 -3.35 14.65
C ALA A 308 -7.38 -2.05 15.03
N ALA A 309 -6.71 -1.21 15.84
CA ALA A 309 -7.23 0.11 16.22
C ALA A 309 -7.32 1.05 15.00
N ALA A 310 -6.39 0.99 14.06
CA ALA A 310 -6.43 1.75 12.82
C ALA A 310 -7.60 1.32 11.92
N VAL A 311 -7.85 0.01 11.82
CA VAL A 311 -9.01 -0.54 11.10
C VAL A 311 -10.32 -0.06 11.73
N ASP A 312 -10.45 -0.15 13.06
CA ASP A 312 -11.64 0.35 13.77
C ASP A 312 -11.85 1.85 13.55
N TYR A 313 -10.78 2.64 13.58
CA TYR A 313 -10.84 4.08 13.35
C TYR A 313 -11.35 4.40 11.94
N LEU A 314 -10.75 3.80 10.92
CA LEU A 314 -11.14 4.01 9.51
C LEU A 314 -12.57 3.48 9.23
N ALA A 315 -12.92 2.32 9.76
CA ALA A 315 -14.28 1.80 9.66
C ALA A 315 -15.29 2.72 10.35
N GLY A 316 -14.91 3.34 11.48
CA GLY A 316 -15.71 4.32 12.18
C GLY A 316 -15.96 5.62 11.39
N LEU A 317 -14.97 6.07 10.59
CA LEU A 317 -15.13 7.18 9.65
C LEU A 317 -16.01 6.78 8.46
N GLY A 318 -15.95 5.52 8.05
CA GLY A 318 -16.55 5.00 6.82
C GLY A 318 -15.67 5.25 5.60
N MET A 319 -15.16 4.21 4.97
CA MET A 319 -14.21 4.33 3.85
C MET A 319 -14.77 5.07 2.63
N GLY A 320 -16.09 5.07 2.43
CA GLY A 320 -16.72 5.90 1.41
C GLY A 320 -16.58 7.40 1.70
N ASN A 321 -16.67 7.81 2.97
CA ASN A 321 -16.49 9.21 3.37
C ASN A 321 -15.02 9.62 3.28
N VAL A 322 -14.09 8.70 3.62
CA VAL A 322 -12.65 8.91 3.45
C VAL A 322 -12.34 9.18 1.96
N ALA A 323 -12.80 8.32 1.07
CA ALA A 323 -12.59 8.47 -0.36
C ALA A 323 -13.19 9.78 -0.91
N ALA A 324 -14.41 10.14 -0.51
CA ALA A 324 -15.07 11.38 -0.94
C ALA A 324 -14.34 12.65 -0.45
N HIS A 325 -13.84 12.62 0.80
CA HIS A 325 -13.05 13.72 1.34
C HIS A 325 -11.74 13.91 0.56
N GLU A 326 -11.01 12.83 0.32
CA GLU A 326 -9.76 12.88 -0.45
C GLU A 326 -9.99 13.26 -1.93
N GLU A 327 -11.09 12.82 -2.52
CA GLU A 327 -11.48 13.25 -3.88
C GLU A 327 -11.71 14.76 -3.93
N SER A 328 -12.39 15.34 -2.93
CA SER A 328 -12.61 16.78 -2.82
C SER A 328 -11.29 17.55 -2.71
N LEU A 329 -10.36 17.09 -1.86
CA LEU A 329 -9.03 17.69 -1.72
C LEU A 329 -8.22 17.56 -3.03
N THR A 330 -8.33 16.42 -3.70
CA THR A 330 -7.64 16.17 -4.96
C THR A 330 -8.16 17.07 -6.07
N ALA A 331 -9.48 17.23 -6.18
CA ALA A 331 -10.09 18.14 -7.15
C ALA A 331 -9.59 19.58 -6.93
N HIS A 332 -9.63 20.05 -5.69
CA HIS A 332 -9.15 21.37 -5.33
C HIS A 332 -7.66 21.56 -5.64
N ALA A 333 -6.82 20.55 -5.36
CA ALA A 333 -5.40 20.60 -5.66
C ALA A 333 -5.12 20.64 -7.18
N LEU A 334 -5.84 19.84 -7.96
CA LEU A 334 -5.71 19.85 -9.42
C LEU A 334 -6.08 21.21 -9.99
N ASP A 335 -7.17 21.82 -9.52
CA ASP A 335 -7.60 23.14 -9.97
C ASP A 335 -6.59 24.22 -9.56
N ALA A 336 -6.18 24.27 -8.29
CA ALA A 336 -5.23 25.26 -7.78
C ALA A 336 -3.86 25.19 -8.48
N LEU A 337 -3.38 23.98 -8.79
CA LEU A 337 -2.09 23.80 -9.46
C LEU A 337 -2.13 24.13 -10.96
N ARG A 338 -3.27 23.91 -11.63
CA ARG A 338 -3.43 24.31 -13.06
C ARG A 338 -3.38 25.81 -13.25
N GLU A 339 -3.77 26.58 -12.26
CA GLU A 339 -3.71 28.06 -12.30
C GLU A 339 -2.29 28.60 -12.15
N ILE A 340 -1.30 27.76 -11.84
CA ILE A 340 0.09 28.17 -11.66
C ILE A 340 0.83 27.93 -12.96
N ASN A 341 1.19 29.00 -13.67
CA ASN A 341 1.99 28.89 -14.89
C ASN A 341 3.33 28.18 -14.60
N GLY A 342 3.77 27.32 -15.50
CA GLY A 342 4.99 26.55 -15.35
C GLY A 342 4.91 25.38 -14.37
N VAL A 343 3.71 25.03 -13.87
CA VAL A 343 3.48 23.78 -13.13
C VAL A 343 2.90 22.72 -14.06
N ARG A 344 3.54 21.56 -14.11
CA ARG A 344 3.04 20.38 -14.83
C ARG A 344 2.62 19.31 -13.84
N ILE A 345 1.36 18.95 -13.82
CA ILE A 345 0.83 17.83 -13.04
C ILE A 345 1.17 16.52 -13.75
N LEU A 346 1.59 15.50 -13.00
CA LEU A 346 1.88 14.16 -13.48
C LEU A 346 0.71 13.22 -13.18
N GLY A 347 0.24 12.52 -14.20
CA GLY A 347 -0.93 11.63 -14.08
C GLY A 347 -2.22 12.28 -14.59
N PRO A 348 -3.38 11.61 -14.41
CA PRO A 348 -4.66 12.08 -14.88
C PRO A 348 -4.99 13.47 -14.35
N ASP A 349 -5.57 14.31 -15.19
CA ASP A 349 -5.93 15.69 -14.86
C ASP A 349 -7.34 15.84 -14.25
N THR A 350 -8.03 14.73 -13.99
CA THR A 350 -9.36 14.67 -13.38
C THR A 350 -9.35 13.73 -12.17
N THR A 351 -10.35 13.80 -11.32
CA THR A 351 -10.52 12.88 -10.17
C THR A 351 -11.05 11.50 -10.57
N LYS A 352 -11.53 11.35 -11.80
CA LYS A 352 -12.06 10.06 -12.27
C LYS A 352 -10.96 9.01 -12.31
N ASP A 353 -11.14 7.90 -11.59
CA ASP A 353 -10.17 6.81 -11.43
C ASP A 353 -8.80 7.33 -10.97
N ARG A 354 -8.82 8.22 -9.96
CA ARG A 354 -7.65 8.86 -9.38
C ARG A 354 -7.83 9.04 -7.87
N GLY A 355 -6.80 8.67 -7.10
CA GLY A 355 -6.70 8.92 -5.66
C GLY A 355 -5.85 10.14 -5.32
N GLY A 356 -5.65 10.40 -4.03
CA GLY A 356 -5.12 11.61 -3.44
C GLY A 356 -3.61 11.90 -3.61
N ALA A 357 -2.90 11.18 -4.51
CA ALA A 357 -1.51 11.49 -4.81
C ALA A 357 -1.42 12.48 -5.99
N VAL A 358 -0.82 13.65 -5.75
CA VAL A 358 -0.61 14.69 -6.77
C VAL A 358 0.89 14.98 -6.89
N ALA A 359 1.53 14.40 -7.90
CA ALA A 359 2.91 14.68 -8.26
C ALA A 359 2.95 15.76 -9.34
N PHE A 360 3.95 16.63 -9.26
CA PHE A 360 4.11 17.75 -10.18
C PHE A 360 5.57 18.16 -10.37
N GLU A 361 5.84 18.86 -11.46
CA GLU A 361 7.09 19.59 -11.72
C GLU A 361 6.82 21.09 -11.73
N VAL A 362 7.85 21.88 -11.40
CA VAL A 362 7.87 23.33 -11.53
C VAL A 362 8.95 23.70 -12.53
N GLU A 363 8.58 24.35 -13.66
CA GLU A 363 9.51 24.71 -14.71
C GLU A 363 10.66 25.57 -14.17
N GLY A 364 11.89 25.14 -14.45
CA GLY A 364 13.11 25.84 -14.04
C GLY A 364 13.49 25.71 -12.57
N VAL A 365 12.74 24.92 -11.76
CA VAL A 365 13.07 24.67 -10.35
C VAL A 365 13.18 23.17 -10.09
N HIS A 366 14.32 22.74 -9.55
CA HIS A 366 14.50 21.33 -9.22
C HIS A 366 13.51 20.88 -8.12
N PRO A 367 12.89 19.70 -8.19
CA PRO A 367 11.92 19.24 -7.21
C PRO A 367 12.42 19.28 -5.75
N HIS A 368 13.70 18.99 -5.53
CA HIS A 368 14.30 19.07 -4.20
C HIS A 368 14.28 20.52 -3.65
N ASP A 369 14.55 21.51 -4.50
CA ASP A 369 14.56 22.92 -4.11
C ASP A 369 13.15 23.42 -3.82
N VAL A 370 12.15 22.95 -4.59
CA VAL A 370 10.72 23.17 -4.29
C VAL A 370 10.38 22.60 -2.91
N GLY A 371 10.77 21.36 -2.64
CA GLY A 371 10.52 20.70 -1.35
C GLY A 371 11.19 21.43 -0.19
N GLN A 372 12.40 21.93 -0.37
CA GLN A 372 13.12 22.68 0.68
C GLN A 372 12.42 24.02 1.01
N VAL A 373 11.99 24.76 -0.01
CA VAL A 373 11.24 26.00 0.20
C VAL A 373 9.91 25.75 0.90
N LEU A 374 9.19 24.68 0.51
CA LEU A 374 7.93 24.30 1.16
C LEU A 374 8.15 23.91 2.62
N ASP A 375 9.21 23.18 2.94
CA ASP A 375 9.56 22.81 4.33
C ASP A 375 9.87 24.04 5.20
N GLU A 376 10.52 25.07 4.65
CA GLU A 376 10.72 26.36 5.36
C GLU A 376 9.39 27.08 5.66
N LEU A 377 8.36 26.83 4.88
CA LEU A 377 7.00 27.32 5.10
C LEU A 377 6.15 26.42 6.01
N GLY A 378 6.68 25.28 6.45
CA GLY A 378 5.99 24.31 7.30
C GLY A 378 5.21 23.25 6.51
N ILE A 379 5.37 23.19 5.19
CA ILE A 379 4.65 22.29 4.30
C ILE A 379 5.53 21.09 3.98
N ALA A 380 5.18 19.92 4.52
CA ALA A 380 5.89 18.67 4.31
C ALA A 380 5.38 17.95 3.06
N VAL A 381 6.21 17.90 2.02
CA VAL A 381 5.97 17.15 0.78
C VAL A 381 7.13 16.18 0.53
N ARG A 382 6.97 15.26 -0.41
CA ARG A 382 8.04 14.37 -0.84
C ARG A 382 8.61 14.79 -2.18
N THR A 383 9.92 14.58 -2.36
CA THR A 383 10.64 14.87 -3.62
C THR A 383 11.42 13.65 -4.10
N GLY A 384 11.63 13.53 -5.41
CA GLY A 384 12.42 12.47 -6.02
C GLY A 384 11.59 11.53 -6.90
N HIS A 385 11.94 10.25 -6.94
CA HIS A 385 11.30 9.24 -7.81
C HIS A 385 10.15 8.49 -7.13
N HIS A 386 9.89 8.73 -5.85
CA HIS A 386 8.85 8.08 -5.05
C HIS A 386 8.86 6.54 -5.16
N CYS A 387 10.05 5.93 -5.34
CA CYS A 387 10.25 4.51 -5.60
C CYS A 387 9.52 3.97 -6.86
N ALA A 388 9.39 4.79 -7.90
CA ALA A 388 8.74 4.47 -9.18
C ALA A 388 9.53 5.06 -10.36
N TRP A 389 10.77 4.64 -10.52
CA TRP A 389 11.65 5.12 -11.60
C TRP A 389 11.13 4.84 -13.01
N PRO A 390 10.61 3.64 -13.33
CA PRO A 390 10.06 3.40 -14.67
C PRO A 390 8.93 4.38 -15.01
N LEU A 391 8.00 4.61 -14.08
CA LEU A 391 6.90 5.56 -14.27
C LEU A 391 7.42 6.98 -14.55
N HIS A 392 8.42 7.47 -13.79
CA HIS A 392 9.01 8.79 -14.04
C HIS A 392 9.62 8.91 -15.43
N ARG A 393 10.34 7.86 -15.89
CA ARG A 393 10.90 7.82 -17.25
C ARG A 393 9.81 7.82 -18.32
N ALA A 394 8.76 7.04 -18.12
CA ALA A 394 7.63 6.97 -19.05
C ALA A 394 6.88 8.31 -19.13
N LEU A 395 6.78 9.06 -18.02
CA LEU A 395 6.23 10.41 -17.98
C LEU A 395 7.21 11.49 -18.49
N GLY A 396 8.45 11.11 -18.85
CA GLY A 396 9.48 12.01 -19.38
C GLY A 396 10.10 12.93 -18.34
N VAL A 397 10.10 12.53 -17.05
CA VAL A 397 10.65 13.31 -15.94
C VAL A 397 11.72 12.53 -15.18
N GLN A 398 12.67 13.23 -14.57
CA GLN A 398 13.71 12.60 -13.76
C GLN A 398 13.28 12.46 -12.30
N ALA A 399 12.55 13.42 -11.78
CA ALA A 399 12.07 13.50 -10.41
C ALA A 399 10.85 14.42 -10.37
N SER A 400 10.07 14.35 -9.30
CA SER A 400 8.91 15.21 -9.07
C SER A 400 8.81 15.63 -7.61
N THR A 401 8.01 16.66 -7.34
CA THR A 401 7.47 16.96 -6.01
C THR A 401 6.09 16.31 -5.91
N ARG A 402 5.77 15.69 -4.77
CA ARG A 402 4.48 15.01 -4.58
C ARG A 402 3.84 15.47 -3.28
N ALA A 403 2.61 15.92 -3.36
CA ALA A 403 1.70 16.07 -2.24
C ALA A 403 0.74 14.86 -2.18
N THR A 404 0.42 14.40 -0.98
CA THR A 404 -0.56 13.32 -0.75
C THR A 404 -1.42 13.68 0.45
N PHE A 405 -2.73 13.60 0.25
CA PHE A 405 -3.73 13.97 1.22
C PHE A 405 -4.22 12.77 2.01
N TYR A 406 -4.85 13.04 3.16
CA TYR A 406 -5.53 12.03 3.97
C TYR A 406 -6.64 12.66 4.81
N VAL A 407 -7.31 11.88 5.66
CA VAL A 407 -8.48 12.23 6.45
C VAL A 407 -8.35 13.51 7.31
N TYR A 408 -7.14 13.91 7.62
CA TYR A 408 -6.86 15.09 8.47
C TYR A 408 -6.43 16.33 7.69
N ASN A 409 -6.36 16.28 6.35
CA ASN A 409 -5.99 17.45 5.55
C ASN A 409 -7.20 18.33 5.23
N THR A 410 -6.96 19.62 4.99
CA THR A 410 -7.98 20.63 4.70
C THR A 410 -7.73 21.29 3.36
N HIS A 411 -8.74 21.96 2.79
CA HIS A 411 -8.61 22.77 1.59
C HIS A 411 -7.63 23.93 1.78
N ASP A 412 -7.61 24.57 2.97
CA ASP A 412 -6.66 25.63 3.28
C ASP A 412 -5.20 25.16 3.22
N GLU A 413 -4.93 23.89 3.55
CA GLU A 413 -3.61 23.28 3.41
C GLU A 413 -3.21 23.09 1.93
N VAL A 414 -4.19 22.84 1.06
CA VAL A 414 -3.98 22.80 -0.39
C VAL A 414 -3.69 24.20 -0.95
N ASP A 415 -4.43 25.22 -0.49
CA ASP A 415 -4.18 26.61 -0.86
C ASP A 415 -2.78 27.05 -0.41
N ALA A 416 -2.37 26.69 0.81
CA ALA A 416 -1.01 26.95 1.30
C ALA A 416 0.07 26.28 0.44
N LEU A 417 -0.16 25.06 -0.06
CA LEU A 417 0.72 24.37 -1.01
C LEU A 417 0.85 25.20 -2.29
N ALA A 418 -0.26 25.63 -2.89
CA ALA A 418 -0.25 26.41 -4.12
C ALA A 418 0.50 27.74 -3.96
N ASP A 419 0.28 28.45 -2.85
CA ASP A 419 0.99 29.69 -2.52
C ASP A 419 2.49 29.46 -2.27
N GLY A 420 2.83 28.33 -1.63
CA GLY A 420 4.21 27.92 -1.42
C GLY A 420 4.94 27.62 -2.73
N ILE A 421 4.26 27.02 -3.71
CA ILE A 421 4.82 26.78 -5.06
C ILE A 421 5.05 28.11 -5.79
N ARG A 422 4.09 29.05 -5.77
CA ARG A 422 4.24 30.40 -6.34
C ARG A 422 5.41 31.14 -5.66
N TYR A 423 5.59 30.96 -4.35
CA TYR A 423 6.71 31.54 -3.63
C TYR A 423 8.05 30.92 -4.09
N ALA A 424 8.13 29.59 -4.25
CA ALA A 424 9.33 28.92 -4.76
C ALA A 424 9.72 29.42 -6.17
N GLN A 425 8.74 29.58 -7.07
CA GLN A 425 8.99 30.17 -8.40
C GLN A 425 9.61 31.57 -8.31
N ARG A 426 9.04 32.46 -7.48
CA ARG A 426 9.62 33.82 -7.27
C ARG A 426 11.01 33.76 -6.68
N PHE A 427 11.23 32.88 -5.70
CA PHE A 427 12.52 32.74 -5.02
C PHE A 427 13.65 32.33 -5.96
N PHE A 428 13.38 31.43 -6.89
CA PHE A 428 14.37 30.97 -7.88
C PHE A 428 14.34 31.78 -9.19
N GLY A 429 13.51 32.79 -9.31
CA GLY A 429 13.40 33.61 -10.53
C GLY A 429 12.88 32.85 -11.74
N ALA A 430 12.10 31.78 -11.52
CA ALA A 430 11.44 31.03 -12.58
C ALA A 430 10.34 31.88 -13.24
N ARG A 431 10.04 31.61 -14.52
CA ARG A 431 8.98 32.33 -15.25
C ARG A 431 7.61 32.06 -14.58
N GLN A 432 6.89 33.15 -14.31
CA GLN A 432 5.51 33.12 -13.83
C GLN A 432 4.53 33.02 -15.01
#